data_d051cacaa417f9ba4d5a60879c59821f
#
_entry.id   d051cacaa417f9ba4d5a60879c59821f
#
_cell.length_a   1.000
_cell.length_b   1.000
_cell.length_c   1.000
_cell.angle_alpha   90.00
_cell.angle_beta   90.00
_cell.angle_gamma   90.00
#
_symmetry.space_group_name_H-M   'P 1'
#
loop_
_entity.id
_entity.type
_entity.pdbx_description
1 polymer ?
#
loop_
_entity_poly.entity_id
_entity_poly.type
_entity_poly.pdbx_seq_one_letter_code
_entity_poly.pdbx_strand_id
1 'polypeptide(L)'
;MDFAEVREYQIGDDIRTIDWNVTARSSHPFVKLYQEERELSVVLVVDASASGDFGTAERMKGEIAVEICALLAFSAIKNNDKVGLLIFTDQVEKFVPPRKGSRHVLRVIRELLYHEPLRRKTDIGMALDHLNHVVRRRSIIFLVSDFLSADFQRPLKVANRRHDVVAIRVSDPREVDFPKVGLLDLEDSETGERFLVDSSNPTFQANFHSMATDSNTKRKNVFRSIGVDFIQVWTNEPYDVPLIRFFKNRAKRVH
;
A
#
# COMPACT_ATOMS: atom_id res chain seq x y z
N MET A 1 0.01 -21.07 -17.38
CA MET A 1 1.33 -21.65 -17.72
C MET A 1 1.63 -21.20 -19.14
N ASP A 2 2.56 -20.28 -19.25
CA ASP A 2 2.99 -19.83 -20.58
C ASP A 2 4.23 -20.61 -21.00
N PHE A 3 4.32 -20.88 -22.30
CA PHE A 3 5.45 -21.54 -22.92
C PHE A 3 6.70 -20.65 -22.78
N ALA A 4 7.75 -21.13 -22.08
CA ALA A 4 8.96 -20.36 -21.86
C ALA A 4 10.04 -20.72 -22.89
N GLU A 5 10.41 -21.98 -22.95
CA GLU A 5 11.42 -22.48 -23.90
C GLU A 5 11.33 -24.01 -24.06
N VAL A 6 12.05 -24.55 -25.03
CA VAL A 6 12.28 -25.99 -25.16
C VAL A 6 13.76 -26.28 -24.85
N ARG A 7 13.99 -27.35 -24.07
CA ARG A 7 15.34 -27.90 -23.89
C ARG A 7 15.36 -29.39 -24.20
N GLU A 8 16.53 -29.93 -24.41
CA GLU A 8 16.66 -31.39 -24.57
C GLU A 8 16.20 -32.13 -23.32
N TYR A 9 15.52 -33.25 -23.54
CA TYR A 9 15.07 -34.17 -22.48
C TYR A 9 16.26 -34.71 -21.69
N GLN A 10 16.16 -34.67 -20.38
CA GLN A 10 17.11 -35.30 -19.47
C GLN A 10 16.44 -36.44 -18.71
N ILE A 11 17.20 -37.47 -18.39
CA ILE A 11 16.71 -38.62 -17.62
C ILE A 11 16.15 -38.13 -16.27
N GLY A 12 14.82 -38.35 -16.08
CA GLY A 12 14.08 -37.86 -14.89
C GLY A 12 13.03 -36.79 -15.21
N ASP A 13 13.01 -36.26 -16.43
CA ASP A 13 11.93 -35.36 -16.86
C ASP A 13 10.60 -36.10 -17.06
N ASP A 14 9.49 -35.43 -16.81
CA ASP A 14 8.15 -36.01 -17.07
C ASP A 14 7.92 -36.14 -18.58
N ILE A 15 7.69 -37.36 -19.04
CA ILE A 15 7.44 -37.71 -20.44
C ILE A 15 6.22 -36.95 -21.02
N ARG A 16 5.31 -36.49 -20.17
CA ARG A 16 4.13 -35.69 -20.58
C ARG A 16 4.48 -34.30 -21.06
N THR A 17 5.67 -33.81 -20.71
CA THR A 17 6.17 -32.48 -21.11
C THR A 17 6.92 -32.51 -22.42
N ILE A 18 7.10 -33.66 -23.06
CA ILE A 18 7.79 -33.79 -24.36
C ILE A 18 7.00 -33.03 -25.45
N ASP A 19 7.71 -32.15 -26.15
CA ASP A 19 7.20 -31.52 -27.36
C ASP A 19 7.40 -32.43 -28.58
N TRP A 20 6.38 -33.19 -28.91
CA TRP A 20 6.43 -34.11 -30.05
C TRP A 20 6.61 -33.41 -31.40
N ASN A 21 6.22 -32.12 -31.53
CA ASN A 21 6.38 -31.36 -32.77
C ASN A 21 7.83 -30.94 -33.02
N VAL A 22 8.54 -30.55 -31.96
CA VAL A 22 9.96 -30.21 -32.01
C VAL A 22 10.78 -31.48 -32.11
N THR A 23 10.47 -32.50 -31.32
CA THR A 23 11.12 -33.81 -31.30
C THR A 23 11.07 -34.49 -32.71
N ALA A 24 9.96 -34.40 -33.42
CA ALA A 24 9.82 -34.96 -34.77
C ALA A 24 10.74 -34.30 -35.81
N ARG A 25 11.26 -33.10 -35.54
CA ARG A 25 12.18 -32.36 -36.43
C ARG A 25 13.63 -32.42 -35.96
N SER A 26 13.87 -33.03 -34.82
CA SER A 26 15.15 -33.10 -34.15
C SER A 26 15.55 -34.55 -33.95
N SER A 27 16.85 -34.84 -33.77
CA SER A 27 17.37 -36.19 -33.53
C SER A 27 17.18 -36.63 -32.05
N HIS A 28 16.79 -35.71 -31.19
CA HIS A 28 16.68 -35.93 -29.74
C HIS A 28 15.32 -35.43 -29.21
N PRO A 29 14.76 -36.02 -28.14
CA PRO A 29 13.53 -35.57 -27.55
C PRO A 29 13.71 -34.22 -26.83
N PHE A 30 12.75 -33.32 -27.00
CA PHE A 30 12.71 -32.01 -26.37
C PHE A 30 11.53 -31.92 -25.41
N VAL A 31 11.73 -31.25 -24.25
CA VAL A 31 10.68 -30.97 -23.26
C VAL A 31 10.31 -29.51 -23.26
N LYS A 32 9.02 -29.24 -23.10
CA LYS A 32 8.48 -27.89 -22.90
C LYS A 32 8.73 -27.47 -21.46
N LEU A 33 9.50 -26.43 -21.29
CA LEU A 33 9.59 -25.73 -20.02
C LEU A 33 8.45 -24.73 -19.93
N TYR A 34 7.58 -24.93 -18.97
CA TYR A 34 6.54 -23.99 -18.64
C TYR A 34 7.02 -23.11 -17.49
N GLN A 35 7.08 -21.82 -17.70
CA GLN A 35 7.28 -20.88 -16.60
C GLN A 35 5.96 -20.72 -15.88
N GLU A 36 5.90 -21.08 -14.61
CA GLU A 36 4.75 -20.80 -13.77
C GLU A 36 4.72 -19.31 -13.50
N GLU A 37 4.06 -18.53 -14.36
CA GLU A 37 3.72 -17.15 -14.03
C GLU A 37 2.83 -17.16 -12.79
N ARG A 38 3.42 -16.96 -11.63
CA ARG A 38 2.66 -16.78 -10.38
C ARG A 38 1.97 -15.44 -10.44
N GLU A 39 0.72 -15.46 -10.95
CA GLU A 39 -0.15 -14.30 -10.91
C GLU A 39 -0.30 -13.81 -9.47
N LEU A 40 0.26 -12.67 -9.18
CA LEU A 40 0.07 -12.01 -7.90
C LEU A 40 -1.27 -11.25 -7.90
N SER A 41 -1.84 -11.13 -6.73
CA SER A 41 -2.98 -10.24 -6.50
C SER A 41 -2.50 -9.09 -5.64
N VAL A 42 -2.67 -7.88 -6.12
CA VAL A 42 -2.36 -6.63 -5.43
C VAL A 42 -3.67 -6.01 -4.98
N VAL A 43 -3.79 -5.65 -3.71
CA VAL A 43 -4.95 -4.91 -3.20
C VAL A 43 -4.46 -3.61 -2.58
N LEU A 44 -4.96 -2.51 -3.10
CA LEU A 44 -4.75 -1.17 -2.58
C LEU A 44 -5.80 -0.92 -1.49
N VAL A 45 -5.38 -0.66 -0.26
CA VAL A 45 -6.24 -0.36 0.89
C VAL A 45 -5.95 1.07 1.28
N VAL A 46 -6.90 1.97 1.04
CA VAL A 46 -6.68 3.42 1.07
C VAL A 46 -7.59 4.07 2.09
N ASP A 47 -6.98 4.78 3.00
CA ASP A 47 -7.64 5.64 3.96
C ASP A 47 -8.09 6.91 3.25
N ALA A 48 -9.42 7.16 3.25
CA ALA A 48 -10.03 8.35 2.67
C ALA A 48 -10.63 9.26 3.75
N SER A 49 -10.19 9.13 5.00
CA SER A 49 -10.65 10.01 6.10
C SER A 49 -10.23 11.46 5.90
N ALA A 50 -10.83 12.36 6.67
CA ALA A 50 -10.57 13.80 6.58
C ALA A 50 -9.13 14.21 6.90
N SER A 51 -8.33 13.33 7.53
CA SER A 51 -6.89 13.56 7.71
C SER A 51 -6.11 13.61 6.39
N GLY A 52 -6.66 13.03 5.30
CA GLY A 52 -6.12 13.13 3.94
C GLY A 52 -6.20 14.53 3.34
N ASP A 53 -7.15 15.36 3.80
CA ASP A 53 -7.32 16.76 3.37
C ASP A 53 -6.26 17.70 3.98
N PHE A 54 -5.41 17.18 4.86
CA PHE A 54 -4.31 17.95 5.43
C PHE A 54 -3.10 17.94 4.49
N GLY A 55 -2.53 19.11 4.28
CA GLY A 55 -1.29 19.29 3.53
C GLY A 55 -0.89 20.76 3.58
N THR A 56 0.37 21.02 3.89
CA THR A 56 0.92 22.38 4.04
C THR A 56 1.94 22.73 2.97
N ALA A 57 2.32 21.74 2.15
CA ALA A 57 3.11 21.93 0.96
C ALA A 57 2.19 22.16 -0.27
N GLU A 58 2.73 22.00 -1.46
CA GLU A 58 1.98 22.16 -2.71
C GLU A 58 0.91 21.08 -2.93
N ARG A 59 0.88 20.02 -2.08
CA ARG A 59 0.02 18.83 -2.25
C ARG A 59 -0.59 18.36 -0.94
N MET A 60 -1.80 17.85 -1.03
CA MET A 60 -2.49 17.20 0.08
C MET A 60 -2.03 15.74 0.26
N LYS A 61 -2.11 15.20 1.49
CA LYS A 61 -1.77 13.80 1.76
C LYS A 61 -2.61 12.83 0.91
N GLY A 62 -3.89 13.13 0.75
CA GLY A 62 -4.81 12.34 -0.07
C GLY A 62 -4.41 12.29 -1.54
N GLU A 63 -3.96 13.40 -2.14
CA GLU A 63 -3.49 13.45 -3.53
C GLU A 63 -2.27 12.54 -3.72
N ILE A 64 -1.30 12.60 -2.80
CA ILE A 64 -0.11 11.75 -2.83
C ILE A 64 -0.47 10.29 -2.66
N ALA A 65 -1.42 9.96 -1.78
CA ALA A 65 -1.91 8.59 -1.60
C ALA A 65 -2.51 8.03 -2.90
N VAL A 66 -3.30 8.84 -3.62
CA VAL A 66 -3.87 8.50 -4.92
C VAL A 66 -2.78 8.28 -5.98
N GLU A 67 -1.79 9.17 -6.06
CA GLU A 67 -0.68 9.05 -7.01
C GLU A 67 0.16 7.78 -6.75
N ILE A 68 0.46 7.47 -5.48
CA ILE A 68 1.15 6.24 -5.09
C ILE A 68 0.35 5.01 -5.54
N CYS A 69 -0.95 4.98 -5.25
CA CYS A 69 -1.82 3.89 -5.63
C CYS A 69 -1.91 3.72 -7.15
N ALA A 70 -1.98 4.81 -7.90
CA ALA A 70 -1.97 4.77 -9.36
C ALA A 70 -0.65 4.19 -9.89
N LEU A 71 0.50 4.62 -9.36
CA LEU A 71 1.81 4.09 -9.72
C LEU A 71 1.90 2.58 -9.47
N LEU A 72 1.46 2.12 -8.29
CA LEU A 72 1.45 0.71 -7.92
C LEU A 72 0.52 -0.11 -8.83
N ALA A 73 -0.67 0.43 -9.15
CA ALA A 73 -1.63 -0.20 -10.03
C ALA A 73 -1.08 -0.33 -11.47
N PHE A 74 -0.42 0.71 -12.01
CA PHE A 74 0.23 0.63 -13.32
C PHE A 74 1.41 -0.34 -13.34
N SER A 75 2.18 -0.42 -12.25
CA SER A 75 3.26 -1.42 -12.14
C SER A 75 2.69 -2.85 -12.17
N ALA A 76 1.58 -3.09 -11.49
CA ALA A 76 0.90 -4.38 -11.49
C ALA A 76 0.38 -4.78 -12.89
N ILE A 77 -0.10 -3.82 -13.70
CA ILE A 77 -0.48 -4.08 -15.10
C ILE A 77 0.71 -4.62 -15.91
N LYS A 78 1.89 -3.99 -15.78
CA LYS A 78 3.09 -4.41 -16.52
C LYS A 78 3.49 -5.85 -16.18
N ASN A 79 3.22 -6.28 -14.95
CA ASN A 79 3.52 -7.63 -14.46
C ASN A 79 2.35 -8.62 -14.68
N ASN A 80 1.29 -8.22 -15.41
CA ASN A 80 0.09 -9.03 -15.61
C ASN A 80 -0.61 -9.49 -14.31
N ASP A 81 -0.46 -8.73 -13.22
CA ASP A 81 -1.03 -9.00 -11.91
C ASP A 81 -2.51 -8.56 -11.83
N LYS A 82 -3.22 -9.10 -10.84
CA LYS A 82 -4.59 -8.68 -10.49
C LYS A 82 -4.52 -7.49 -9.56
N VAL A 83 -5.36 -6.46 -9.79
CA VAL A 83 -5.44 -5.27 -8.94
C VAL A 83 -6.84 -5.14 -8.36
N GLY A 84 -6.94 -4.97 -7.05
CA GLY A 84 -8.16 -4.65 -6.31
C GLY A 84 -8.00 -3.35 -5.51
N LEU A 85 -9.11 -2.83 -5.00
CA LEU A 85 -9.17 -1.60 -4.21
C LEU A 85 -10.14 -1.76 -3.05
N LEU A 86 -9.75 -1.27 -1.89
CA LEU A 86 -10.60 -1.05 -0.73
C LEU A 86 -10.38 0.37 -0.25
N ILE A 87 -11.42 1.20 -0.30
CA ILE A 87 -11.42 2.55 0.27
C ILE A 87 -12.20 2.50 1.57
N PHE A 88 -11.66 3.12 2.61
CA PHE A 88 -12.26 3.11 3.93
C PHE A 88 -12.10 4.46 4.65
N THR A 89 -12.99 4.68 5.59
CA THR A 89 -12.97 5.68 6.64
C THR A 89 -13.16 4.97 8.00
N ASP A 90 -14.12 5.33 8.83
CA ASP A 90 -14.61 4.50 9.94
C ASP A 90 -15.59 3.39 9.48
N GLN A 91 -15.77 3.27 8.17
CA GLN A 91 -16.48 2.19 7.50
C GLN A 91 -15.82 1.85 6.16
N VAL A 92 -16.14 0.67 5.59
CA VAL A 92 -15.75 0.37 4.21
C VAL A 92 -16.67 1.13 3.27
N GLU A 93 -16.11 2.04 2.51
CA GLU A 93 -16.88 2.86 1.58
C GLU A 93 -16.94 2.26 0.17
N LYS A 94 -15.84 1.61 -0.24
CA LYS A 94 -15.78 0.97 -1.56
C LYS A 94 -14.90 -0.26 -1.54
N PHE A 95 -15.36 -1.33 -2.19
CA PHE A 95 -14.54 -2.51 -2.48
C PHE A 95 -14.63 -2.88 -3.95
N VAL A 96 -13.50 -2.98 -4.60
CA VAL A 96 -13.36 -3.47 -5.98
C VAL A 96 -12.50 -4.72 -5.94
N PRO A 97 -13.07 -5.91 -6.25
CA PRO A 97 -12.32 -7.16 -6.15
C PRO A 97 -11.17 -7.22 -7.15
N PRO A 98 -10.07 -7.93 -6.82
CA PRO A 98 -8.90 -8.03 -7.68
C PRO A 98 -9.23 -8.70 -9.02
N ARG A 99 -8.96 -8.03 -10.13
CA ARG A 99 -9.10 -8.53 -11.51
C ARG A 99 -7.95 -8.06 -12.38
N LYS A 100 -7.71 -8.76 -13.48
CA LYS A 100 -6.73 -8.40 -14.51
C LYS A 100 -7.26 -7.40 -15.52
N GLY A 101 -6.31 -6.81 -16.22
CA GLY A 101 -6.53 -6.07 -17.44
C GLY A 101 -6.59 -4.55 -17.26
N SER A 102 -6.07 -3.84 -18.25
CA SER A 102 -5.90 -2.38 -18.21
C SER A 102 -7.23 -1.64 -17.98
N ARG A 103 -8.33 -2.11 -18.58
CA ARG A 103 -9.66 -1.49 -18.37
C ARG A 103 -10.11 -1.58 -16.91
N HIS A 104 -9.84 -2.71 -16.24
CA HIS A 104 -10.19 -2.86 -14.84
C HIS A 104 -9.34 -1.96 -13.93
N VAL A 105 -8.04 -1.88 -14.19
CA VAL A 105 -7.14 -1.03 -13.42
C VAL A 105 -7.44 0.46 -13.63
N LEU A 106 -7.75 0.88 -14.84
CA LEU A 106 -8.23 2.25 -15.08
C LEU A 106 -9.53 2.54 -14.32
N ARG A 107 -10.43 1.56 -14.20
CA ARG A 107 -11.60 1.69 -13.33
C ARG A 107 -11.20 1.85 -11.86
N VAL A 108 -10.26 1.04 -11.35
CA VAL A 108 -9.74 1.15 -9.97
C VAL A 108 -9.19 2.55 -9.71
N ILE A 109 -8.36 3.07 -10.62
CA ILE A 109 -7.80 4.42 -10.50
C ILE A 109 -8.89 5.49 -10.54
N ARG A 110 -9.88 5.34 -11.42
CA ARG A 110 -11.02 6.28 -11.49
C ARG A 110 -11.84 6.28 -10.19
N GLU A 111 -12.14 5.09 -9.64
CA GLU A 111 -12.88 4.98 -8.38
C GLU A 111 -12.12 5.65 -7.23
N LEU A 112 -10.79 5.60 -7.24
CA LEU A 112 -9.95 6.25 -6.24
C LEU A 112 -9.88 7.78 -6.43
N LEU A 113 -9.72 8.26 -7.68
CA LEU A 113 -9.61 9.68 -8.01
C LEU A 113 -10.89 10.48 -7.74
N TYR A 114 -12.05 9.86 -7.97
CA TYR A 114 -13.36 10.53 -7.86
C TYR A 114 -14.14 10.06 -6.64
N HIS A 115 -13.45 9.43 -5.68
CA HIS A 115 -14.11 9.03 -4.45
C HIS A 115 -14.32 10.23 -3.54
N GLU A 116 -15.56 10.48 -3.17
CA GLU A 116 -15.94 11.47 -2.16
C GLU A 116 -16.27 10.70 -0.87
N PRO A 117 -15.48 10.87 0.20
CA PRO A 117 -15.71 10.13 1.43
C PRO A 117 -17.02 10.54 2.10
N LEU A 118 -17.76 9.54 2.57
CA LEU A 118 -19.04 9.74 3.27
C LEU A 118 -18.82 10.09 4.75
N ARG A 119 -17.67 9.74 5.29
CA ARG A 119 -17.33 9.90 6.69
C ARG A 119 -15.94 10.52 6.88
N ARG A 120 -15.71 11.11 8.06
CA ARG A 120 -14.47 11.86 8.35
C ARG A 120 -13.47 11.10 9.22
N LYS A 121 -13.93 10.15 10.03
CA LYS A 121 -13.11 9.39 10.97
C LYS A 121 -12.38 8.23 10.31
N THR A 122 -11.40 7.66 11.00
CA THR A 122 -10.58 6.54 10.54
C THR A 122 -10.71 5.33 11.45
N ASP A 123 -10.96 4.13 10.87
CA ASP A 123 -10.83 2.84 11.54
C ASP A 123 -10.09 1.83 10.65
N ILE A 124 -8.76 1.77 10.82
CA ILE A 124 -7.89 0.82 10.11
C ILE A 124 -8.20 -0.63 10.53
N GLY A 125 -8.55 -0.85 11.78
CA GLY A 125 -8.85 -2.18 12.31
C GLY A 125 -10.02 -2.81 11.59
N MET A 126 -11.13 -2.09 11.49
CA MET A 126 -12.33 -2.50 10.77
C MET A 126 -12.03 -2.78 9.28
N ALA A 127 -11.26 -1.89 8.62
CA ALA A 127 -10.89 -2.07 7.21
C ALA A 127 -10.09 -3.35 6.98
N LEU A 128 -9.13 -3.67 7.86
CA LEU A 128 -8.33 -4.89 7.80
C LEU A 128 -9.15 -6.14 8.11
N ASP A 129 -10.09 -6.09 9.05
CA ASP A 129 -10.99 -7.19 9.35
C ASP A 129 -11.90 -7.47 8.16
N HIS A 130 -12.45 -6.45 7.52
CA HIS A 130 -13.22 -6.60 6.28
C HIS A 130 -12.36 -7.20 5.17
N LEU A 131 -11.15 -6.68 4.95
CA LEU A 131 -10.19 -7.21 3.97
C LEU A 131 -9.97 -8.72 4.17
N ASN A 132 -9.72 -9.14 5.41
CA ASN A 132 -9.50 -10.54 5.77
C ASN A 132 -10.69 -11.46 5.46
N HIS A 133 -11.92 -10.93 5.43
CA HIS A 133 -13.12 -11.67 5.06
C HIS A 133 -13.30 -11.78 3.55
N VAL A 134 -13.04 -10.72 2.79
CA VAL A 134 -13.33 -10.67 1.36
C VAL A 134 -12.17 -11.15 0.49
N VAL A 135 -10.90 -10.98 0.93
CA VAL A 135 -9.71 -11.42 0.19
C VAL A 135 -9.23 -12.75 0.75
N ARG A 136 -9.64 -13.85 0.13
CA ARG A 136 -9.33 -15.22 0.61
C ARG A 136 -7.95 -15.72 0.15
N ARG A 137 -7.47 -15.29 -1.02
CA ARG A 137 -6.18 -15.72 -1.59
C ARG A 137 -5.07 -14.83 -1.08
N ARG A 138 -3.90 -15.41 -0.83
CA ARG A 138 -2.71 -14.63 -0.47
C ARG A 138 -2.45 -13.56 -1.51
N SER A 139 -2.33 -12.32 -1.06
CA SER A 139 -2.20 -11.13 -1.90
C SER A 139 -1.14 -10.21 -1.34
N ILE A 140 -0.61 -9.31 -2.16
CA ILE A 140 0.18 -8.17 -1.68
C ILE A 140 -0.81 -7.06 -1.34
N ILE A 141 -0.75 -6.56 -0.11
CA ILE A 141 -1.62 -5.50 0.39
C ILE A 141 -0.80 -4.24 0.58
N PHE A 142 -1.13 -3.18 -0.14
CA PHE A 142 -0.59 -1.85 0.14
C PHE A 142 -1.61 -1.08 0.97
N LEU A 143 -1.32 -0.90 2.25
CA LEU A 143 -2.13 -0.13 3.17
C LEU A 143 -1.60 1.30 3.24
N VAL A 144 -2.35 2.24 2.68
CA VAL A 144 -1.98 3.66 2.59
C VAL A 144 -2.82 4.47 3.56
N SER A 145 -2.19 5.06 4.59
CA SER A 145 -2.82 5.86 5.63
C SER A 145 -1.76 6.70 6.35
N ASP A 146 -2.15 7.64 7.19
CA ASP A 146 -1.25 8.30 8.15
C ASP A 146 -1.08 7.51 9.46
N PHE A 147 -1.89 6.45 9.65
CA PHE A 147 -1.85 5.56 10.81
C PHE A 147 -2.06 6.29 12.14
N LEU A 148 -2.91 7.31 12.17
CA LEU A 148 -3.29 8.00 13.41
C LEU A 148 -4.41 7.30 14.19
N SER A 149 -5.06 6.31 13.57
CA SER A 149 -6.09 5.46 14.20
C SER A 149 -5.52 4.61 15.34
N ALA A 150 -6.35 4.33 16.34
CA ALA A 150 -6.03 3.43 17.45
C ALA A 150 -6.29 1.95 17.06
N ASP A 151 -5.72 1.02 17.85
CA ASP A 151 -6.09 -0.42 17.91
C ASP A 151 -6.04 -1.26 16.63
N PHE A 152 -5.27 -0.85 15.62
CA PHE A 152 -5.11 -1.63 14.37
C PHE A 152 -4.08 -2.77 14.46
N GLN A 153 -3.32 -2.90 15.56
CA GLN A 153 -2.19 -3.84 15.67
C GLN A 153 -2.61 -5.30 15.51
N ARG A 154 -3.71 -5.71 16.18
CA ARG A 154 -4.21 -7.09 16.10
C ARG A 154 -4.75 -7.44 14.72
N PRO A 155 -5.64 -6.66 14.11
CA PRO A 155 -6.08 -6.87 12.73
C PRO A 155 -4.92 -6.88 11.73
N LEU A 156 -3.93 -5.98 11.87
CA LEU A 156 -2.75 -5.92 11.02
C LEU A 156 -1.89 -7.19 11.13
N LYS A 157 -1.71 -7.71 12.34
CA LYS A 157 -0.98 -8.98 12.56
C LYS A 157 -1.69 -10.16 11.90
N VAL A 158 -3.03 -10.19 11.92
CA VAL A 158 -3.82 -11.22 11.23
C VAL A 158 -3.67 -11.09 9.72
N ALA A 159 -3.80 -9.87 9.18
CA ALA A 159 -3.62 -9.61 7.76
C ALA A 159 -2.21 -10.00 7.28
N ASN A 160 -1.15 -9.67 8.03
CA ASN A 160 0.23 -9.97 7.66
C ASN A 160 0.58 -11.47 7.68
N ARG A 161 -0.16 -12.27 8.47
CA ARG A 161 -0.01 -13.74 8.42
C ARG A 161 -0.63 -14.37 7.18
N ARG A 162 -1.67 -13.77 6.63
CA ARG A 162 -2.43 -14.28 5.47
C ARG A 162 -1.95 -13.68 4.16
N HIS A 163 -1.51 -12.47 4.18
CA HIS A 163 -1.10 -11.66 3.04
C HIS A 163 0.32 -11.14 3.24
N ASP A 164 0.84 -10.50 2.23
CA ASP A 164 2.08 -9.78 2.26
C ASP A 164 1.76 -8.28 2.38
N VAL A 165 1.84 -7.74 3.60
CA VAL A 165 1.38 -6.37 3.89
C VAL A 165 2.53 -5.39 3.87
N VAL A 166 2.37 -4.32 3.09
CA VAL A 166 3.26 -3.16 3.04
C VAL A 166 2.47 -1.94 3.53
N ALA A 167 2.88 -1.37 4.64
CA ALA A 167 2.30 -0.15 5.17
C ALA A 167 3.00 1.06 4.54
N ILE A 168 2.24 1.95 3.89
CA ILE A 168 2.72 3.20 3.30
C ILE A 168 2.12 4.35 4.09
N ARG A 169 2.96 5.04 4.85
CA ARG A 169 2.54 6.20 5.61
C ARG A 169 2.80 7.47 4.83
N VAL A 170 1.75 8.25 4.60
CA VAL A 170 1.84 9.60 4.07
C VAL A 170 1.75 10.59 5.24
N SER A 171 2.74 11.47 5.37
CA SER A 171 2.83 12.45 6.45
C SER A 171 3.23 13.81 5.92
N ASP A 172 2.80 14.85 6.62
CA ASP A 172 3.23 16.21 6.36
C ASP A 172 4.29 16.65 7.39
N PRO A 173 5.35 17.40 7.00
CA PRO A 173 6.35 17.91 7.94
C PRO A 173 5.75 18.72 9.10
N ARG A 174 4.63 19.40 8.88
CA ARG A 174 3.93 20.18 9.89
C ARG A 174 3.25 19.33 10.97
N GLU A 175 3.12 18.03 10.73
CA GLU A 175 2.70 17.07 11.79
C GLU A 175 3.82 16.81 12.82
N VAL A 176 5.06 17.22 12.53
CA VAL A 176 6.22 17.06 13.43
C VAL A 176 6.72 18.41 13.90
N ASP A 177 6.88 19.36 12.96
CA ASP A 177 7.41 20.68 13.22
C ASP A 177 6.33 21.73 12.97
N PHE A 178 5.70 22.20 14.04
CA PHE A 178 4.62 23.17 13.95
C PHE A 178 5.14 24.58 13.57
N PRO A 179 4.48 25.31 12.65
CA PRO A 179 4.95 26.63 12.22
C PRO A 179 4.82 27.68 13.34
N LYS A 180 5.82 28.57 13.44
CA LYS A 180 5.80 29.69 14.39
C LYS A 180 5.11 30.91 13.76
N VAL A 181 3.81 31.00 13.88
CA VAL A 181 2.99 32.06 13.24
C VAL A 181 2.09 32.83 14.22
N GLY A 182 2.30 32.64 15.55
CA GLY A 182 1.50 33.29 16.58
C GLY A 182 0.27 32.48 16.98
N LEU A 183 -0.80 33.19 17.28
CA LEU A 183 -2.08 32.57 17.66
C LEU A 183 -2.76 31.95 16.44
N LEU A 184 -3.11 30.68 16.56
CA LEU A 184 -3.83 29.89 15.54
C LEU A 184 -5.11 29.30 16.13
N ASP A 185 -6.17 29.38 15.38
CA ASP A 185 -7.40 28.62 15.60
C ASP A 185 -7.31 27.32 14.78
N LEU A 186 -7.09 26.21 15.47
CA LEU A 186 -6.96 24.89 14.87
C LEU A 186 -8.28 24.15 14.98
N GLU A 187 -8.65 23.46 13.91
CA GLU A 187 -9.81 22.56 13.87
C GLU A 187 -9.33 21.12 13.67
N ASP A 188 -9.73 20.22 14.55
CA ASP A 188 -9.54 18.79 14.35
C ASP A 188 -10.40 18.32 13.17
N SER A 189 -9.76 17.77 12.16
CA SER A 189 -10.42 17.40 10.89
C SER A 189 -11.44 16.27 11.05
N GLU A 190 -11.29 15.41 12.06
CA GLU A 190 -12.19 14.27 12.32
C GLU A 190 -13.38 14.63 13.24
N THR A 191 -13.13 15.45 14.26
CA THR A 191 -14.12 15.79 15.29
C THR A 191 -14.79 17.14 15.06
N GLY A 192 -14.12 18.06 14.38
CA GLY A 192 -14.54 19.46 14.19
C GLY A 192 -14.30 20.31 15.45
N GLU A 193 -13.64 19.79 16.50
CA GLU A 193 -13.29 20.56 17.67
C GLU A 193 -12.27 21.65 17.35
N ARG A 194 -12.43 22.81 17.98
CA ARG A 194 -11.54 23.96 17.75
C ARG A 194 -10.70 24.26 18.98
N PHE A 195 -9.43 24.55 18.72
CA PHE A 195 -8.43 24.85 19.75
C PHE A 195 -7.66 26.09 19.39
N LEU A 196 -7.64 27.08 20.32
CA LEU A 196 -6.78 28.24 20.16
C LEU A 196 -5.39 27.93 20.73
N VAL A 197 -4.36 28.03 19.90
CA VAL A 197 -2.99 27.66 20.25
C VAL A 197 -2.06 28.82 19.93
N ASP A 198 -1.17 29.15 20.86
CA ASP A 198 -0.02 30.05 20.58
C ASP A 198 1.15 29.24 20.06
N SER A 199 1.29 29.22 18.75
CA SER A 199 2.34 28.49 18.05
C SER A 199 3.75 29.11 18.22
N SER A 200 3.87 30.32 18.74
CA SER A 200 5.16 30.97 19.05
C SER A 200 5.69 30.59 20.43
N ASN A 201 4.90 29.93 21.27
CA ASN A 201 5.29 29.47 22.60
C ASN A 201 6.35 28.36 22.51
N PRO A 202 7.58 28.56 23.07
CA PRO A 202 8.64 27.55 22.99
C PRO A 202 8.28 26.21 23.67
N THR A 203 7.53 26.26 24.76
CA THR A 203 7.09 25.07 25.48
C THR A 203 6.10 24.27 24.65
N PHE A 204 5.15 24.92 23.98
CA PHE A 204 4.24 24.29 23.04
C PHE A 204 5.01 23.58 21.92
N GLN A 205 5.96 24.30 21.27
CA GLN A 205 6.78 23.76 20.19
C GLN A 205 7.56 22.50 20.62
N ALA A 206 8.25 22.58 21.77
CA ALA A 206 9.03 21.46 22.29
C ALA A 206 8.14 20.23 22.61
N ASN A 207 7.00 20.47 23.25
CA ASN A 207 6.05 19.39 23.58
C ASN A 207 5.46 18.77 22.32
N PHE A 208 5.03 19.58 21.34
CA PHE A 208 4.47 19.11 20.09
C PHE A 208 5.46 18.21 19.32
N HIS A 209 6.70 18.71 19.15
CA HIS A 209 7.77 17.96 18.48
C HIS A 209 8.08 16.63 19.21
N SER A 210 8.19 16.66 20.53
CA SER A 210 8.44 15.45 21.33
C SER A 210 7.31 14.44 21.18
N MET A 211 6.05 14.85 21.33
CA MET A 211 4.89 13.98 21.19
C MET A 211 4.79 13.37 19.79
N ALA A 212 5.03 14.15 18.74
CA ALA A 212 5.03 13.69 17.35
C ALA A 212 6.14 12.66 17.10
N THR A 213 7.36 12.93 17.59
CA THR A 213 8.52 12.04 17.45
C THR A 213 8.32 10.73 18.19
N ASP A 214 7.83 10.77 19.43
CA ASP A 214 7.52 9.59 20.24
C ASP A 214 6.44 8.72 19.57
N SER A 215 5.38 9.37 19.08
CA SER A 215 4.31 8.71 18.35
C SER A 215 4.82 8.02 17.07
N ASN A 216 5.68 8.70 16.31
CA ASN A 216 6.32 8.15 15.12
C ASN A 216 7.21 6.94 15.46
N THR A 217 7.97 7.03 16.54
CA THR A 217 8.83 5.93 17.01
C THR A 217 8.00 4.73 17.45
N LYS A 218 6.94 4.96 18.23
CA LYS A 218 6.01 3.90 18.65
C LYS A 218 5.41 3.18 17.45
N ARG A 219 4.91 3.90 16.44
CA ARG A 219 4.35 3.30 15.21
C ARG A 219 5.38 2.46 14.45
N LYS A 220 6.59 2.97 14.24
CA LYS A 220 7.67 2.19 13.60
C LYS A 220 7.97 0.90 14.35
N ASN A 221 7.99 0.94 15.68
CA ASN A 221 8.21 -0.23 16.51
C ASN A 221 7.06 -1.25 16.39
N VAL A 222 5.81 -0.79 16.28
CA VAL A 222 4.65 -1.66 16.03
C VAL A 222 4.82 -2.42 14.71
N PHE A 223 5.09 -1.73 13.58
CA PHE A 223 5.29 -2.39 12.29
C PHE A 223 6.45 -3.40 12.33
N ARG A 224 7.57 -3.01 12.95
CA ARG A 224 8.73 -3.90 13.11
C ARG A 224 8.39 -5.13 13.95
N SER A 225 7.65 -4.99 15.04
CA SER A 225 7.27 -6.11 15.92
C SER A 225 6.32 -7.11 15.26
N ILE A 226 5.49 -6.63 14.33
CA ILE A 226 4.55 -7.45 13.56
C ILE A 226 5.23 -8.06 12.31
N GLY A 227 6.39 -7.53 11.91
CA GLY A 227 7.09 -7.94 10.68
C GLY A 227 6.43 -7.39 9.42
N VAL A 228 5.77 -6.23 9.50
CA VAL A 228 5.18 -5.53 8.36
C VAL A 228 6.22 -4.61 7.74
N ASP A 229 6.37 -4.69 6.43
CA ASP A 229 7.20 -3.74 5.69
C ASP A 229 6.58 -2.34 5.76
N PHE A 230 7.43 -1.32 5.95
CA PHE A 230 7.01 0.05 6.17
C PHE A 230 7.72 1.04 5.26
N ILE A 231 6.96 1.89 4.60
CA ILE A 231 7.45 2.98 3.75
C ILE A 231 6.93 4.30 4.31
N GLN A 232 7.84 5.24 4.59
CA GLN A 232 7.51 6.60 4.95
C GLN A 232 7.60 7.49 3.72
N VAL A 233 6.54 8.26 3.46
CA VAL A 233 6.45 9.28 2.41
C VAL A 233 6.11 10.62 3.05
N TRP A 234 6.80 11.68 2.64
CA TRP A 234 6.55 13.05 3.09
C TRP A 234 5.93 13.88 1.97
N THR A 235 5.01 14.79 2.32
CA THR A 235 4.33 15.66 1.32
C THR A 235 5.26 16.62 0.60
N ASN A 236 6.39 16.97 1.21
CA ASN A 236 7.40 17.88 0.67
C ASN A 236 8.53 17.18 -0.10
N GLU A 237 8.47 15.85 -0.27
CA GLU A 237 9.48 15.06 -0.97
C GLU A 237 8.87 14.25 -2.11
N PRO A 238 9.65 13.94 -3.17
CA PRO A 238 9.20 13.02 -4.21
C PRO A 238 8.90 11.63 -3.65
N TYR A 239 7.66 11.16 -3.81
CA TYR A 239 7.20 9.89 -3.26
C TYR A 239 7.77 8.66 -3.97
N ASP A 240 8.25 8.79 -5.19
CA ASP A 240 8.86 7.72 -5.97
C ASP A 240 10.19 7.23 -5.37
N VAL A 241 10.97 8.13 -4.78
CA VAL A 241 12.29 7.81 -4.20
C VAL A 241 12.19 6.74 -3.09
N PRO A 242 11.36 6.92 -2.03
CA PRO A 242 11.21 5.91 -0.99
C PRO A 242 10.61 4.60 -1.53
N LEU A 243 9.70 4.65 -2.50
CA LEU A 243 9.12 3.47 -3.13
C LEU A 243 10.17 2.66 -3.91
N ILE A 244 10.95 3.33 -4.77
CA ILE A 244 12.02 2.68 -5.56
C ILE A 244 13.06 2.05 -4.63
N ARG A 245 13.47 2.77 -3.58
CA ARG A 245 14.41 2.26 -2.58
C ARG A 245 13.88 1.00 -1.89
N PHE A 246 12.61 1.02 -1.51
CA PHE A 246 11.94 -0.10 -0.88
C PHE A 246 11.95 -1.34 -1.80
N PHE A 247 11.48 -1.21 -3.04
CA PHE A 247 11.41 -2.33 -3.97
C PHE A 247 12.79 -2.88 -4.34
N LYS A 248 13.80 -2.02 -4.54
CA LYS A 248 15.19 -2.45 -4.77
C LYS A 248 15.75 -3.26 -3.58
N ASN A 249 15.47 -2.81 -2.36
CA ASN A 249 15.94 -3.54 -1.16
C ASN A 249 15.19 -4.87 -0.97
N ARG A 250 13.91 -4.91 -1.31
CA ARG A 250 13.10 -6.12 -1.24
C ARG A 250 13.53 -7.15 -2.27
N ALA A 251 13.83 -6.75 -3.50
CA ALA A 251 14.37 -7.65 -4.52
C ALA A 251 15.67 -8.34 -4.10
N LYS A 252 16.55 -7.63 -3.36
CA LYS A 252 17.79 -8.20 -2.82
C LYS A 252 17.60 -9.23 -1.69
N ARG A 253 16.44 -9.24 -1.01
CA ARG A 253 16.13 -10.20 0.07
C ARG A 253 15.57 -11.52 -0.46
N VAL A 254 15.12 -11.55 -1.70
CA VAL A 254 14.49 -12.73 -2.34
C VAL A 254 15.53 -13.57 -3.08
N HIS A 255 16.74 -13.06 -3.26
CA HIS A 255 17.92 -13.75 -3.79
C HIS A 255 18.89 -14.06 -2.65
#